data_c87ab422fea08db70c7e1fac3fd5705f
#
_entry.id   c87ab422fea08db70c7e1fac3fd5705f
#
_cell.length_a   1.000
_cell.length_b   1.000
_cell.length_c   1.000
_cell.angle_alpha   90.00
_cell.angle_beta   90.00
_cell.angle_gamma   90.00
#
_symmetry.space_group_name_H-M   'P 1'
#
loop_
_entity.id
_entity.type
_entity.pdbx_description
1 polymer ?
#
loop_
_entity_poly.entity_id
_entity_poly.type
_entity_poly.pdbx_seq_one_letter_code
_entity_poly.pdbx_strand_id
1 'polypeptide(L)'
;ESFSVGYVICENETEILFKILDELGRECALYLIKKERITALAVNTDYLQKIEVYMDYWNKKHYSLMSSMKMPIINEKFILSQILEFVINNNSIVTIRSLDSDNIETGFISKLDNETVLLRCINIEDATIYNEVKILKDNIWLIEFNSIENDVLLYAYKNLRK
;
A
#
# COMPACT_ATOMS: atom_id res chain seq x y z
N GLU A 1 -0.59 19.56 4.32
CA GLU A 1 0.20 18.44 4.87
C GLU A 1 -0.75 17.28 5.15
N SER A 2 -0.44 16.08 4.66
CA SER A 2 -1.18 14.85 4.97
C SER A 2 -0.34 14.02 5.94
N PHE A 3 -0.98 13.32 6.86
CA PHE A 3 -0.34 12.37 7.75
C PHE A 3 -1.03 11.02 7.66
N SER A 4 -0.28 9.96 7.94
CA SER A 4 -0.80 8.60 8.06
C SER A 4 -0.61 8.10 9.48
N VAL A 5 -1.57 7.35 9.97
CA VAL A 5 -1.54 6.72 11.30
C VAL A 5 -1.42 5.22 11.13
N GLY A 6 -0.64 4.59 12.00
CA GLY A 6 -0.48 3.14 11.96
C GLY A 6 0.72 2.66 12.77
N TYR A 7 1.25 1.51 12.41
CA TYR A 7 2.40 0.92 13.09
C TYR A 7 3.36 0.21 12.13
N VAL A 8 4.63 0.22 12.52
CA VAL A 8 5.71 -0.41 11.76
C VAL A 8 5.59 -1.93 11.85
N ILE A 9 5.65 -2.60 10.70
CA ILE A 9 5.73 -4.07 10.61
C ILE A 9 7.18 -4.51 10.60
N CYS A 10 7.98 -3.93 9.72
CA CYS A 10 9.42 -4.12 9.64
C CYS A 10 10.08 -2.94 8.93
N GLU A 11 11.39 -2.84 9.03
CA GLU A 11 12.18 -1.80 8.40
C GLU A 11 13.59 -2.29 8.07
N ASN A 12 14.25 -1.58 7.16
CA ASN A 12 15.68 -1.69 6.91
C ASN A 12 16.33 -0.30 6.94
N GLU A 13 17.53 -0.16 6.41
CA GLU A 13 18.26 1.12 6.41
C GLU A 13 17.51 2.23 5.66
N THR A 14 16.81 1.90 4.57
CA THR A 14 16.23 2.85 3.62
C THR A 14 14.71 2.85 3.58
N GLU A 15 14.06 1.79 4.03
CA GLU A 15 12.63 1.55 3.84
C GLU A 15 11.95 1.17 5.15
N ILE A 16 10.69 1.49 5.24
CA ILE A 16 9.80 1.11 6.33
C ILE A 16 8.51 0.51 5.76
N LEU A 17 8.14 -0.67 6.22
CA LEU A 17 6.84 -1.27 5.95
C LEU A 17 5.90 -0.92 7.09
N PHE A 18 4.84 -0.22 6.77
CA PHE A 18 3.93 0.40 7.70
C PHE A 18 2.50 -0.04 7.46
N LYS A 19 1.82 -0.49 8.51
CA LYS A 19 0.40 -0.82 8.43
C LYS A 19 -0.42 0.42 8.76
N ILE A 20 -1.29 0.81 7.84
CA ILE A 20 -2.12 2.01 7.92
C ILE A 20 -3.42 1.71 8.65
N LEU A 21 -3.80 2.65 9.50
CA LEU A 21 -5.10 2.70 10.17
C LEU A 21 -5.93 3.84 9.60
N ASP A 22 -7.22 3.60 9.46
CA ASP A 22 -8.18 4.66 9.15
C ASP A 22 -8.54 5.50 10.41
N GLU A 23 -9.36 6.52 10.22
CA GLU A 23 -9.79 7.45 11.29
C GLU A 23 -10.57 6.76 12.42
N LEU A 24 -11.06 5.56 12.19
CA LEU A 24 -11.75 4.73 13.16
C LEU A 24 -10.85 3.66 13.80
N GLY A 25 -9.53 3.67 13.52
CA GLY A 25 -8.58 2.71 14.05
C GLY A 25 -8.66 1.32 13.41
N ARG A 26 -9.22 1.20 12.21
CA ARG A 26 -9.28 -0.07 11.47
C ARG A 26 -8.08 -0.19 10.53
N GLU A 27 -7.47 -1.36 10.46
CA GLU A 27 -6.42 -1.63 9.48
C GLU A 27 -6.99 -1.56 8.06
N CYS A 28 -6.40 -0.73 7.19
CA CYS A 28 -6.95 -0.48 5.87
C CYS A 28 -5.98 -0.62 4.70
N ALA A 29 -4.67 -0.56 4.94
CA ALA A 29 -3.66 -0.68 3.89
C ALA A 29 -2.27 -1.06 4.44
N LEU A 30 -1.36 -1.45 3.54
CA LEU A 30 0.07 -1.56 3.79
C LEU A 30 0.81 -0.54 2.92
N TYR A 31 1.72 0.21 3.53
CA TYR A 31 2.60 1.14 2.85
C TYR A 31 4.06 0.73 3.00
N LEU A 32 4.76 0.56 1.89
CA LEU A 32 6.21 0.63 1.87
C LEU A 32 6.62 2.06 1.55
N ILE A 33 7.42 2.67 2.42
CA ILE A 33 7.83 4.07 2.31
C ILE A 33 9.34 4.17 2.41
N LYS A 34 9.98 4.96 1.54
CA LYS A 34 11.38 5.36 1.73
C LYS A 34 11.51 6.31 2.92
N LYS A 35 12.41 5.99 3.86
CA LYS A 35 12.62 6.76 5.10
C LYS A 35 12.97 8.23 4.84
N GLU A 36 13.73 8.50 3.79
CA GLU A 36 14.11 9.86 3.38
C GLU A 36 12.91 10.77 3.02
N ARG A 37 11.73 10.17 2.78
CA ARG A 37 10.49 10.90 2.45
C ARG A 37 9.61 11.17 3.68
N ILE A 38 10.02 10.69 4.85
CA ILE A 38 9.31 10.93 6.09
C ILE A 38 9.82 12.24 6.68
N THR A 39 8.96 13.26 6.71
CA THR A 39 9.32 14.60 7.16
C THR A 39 9.17 14.79 8.66
N ALA A 40 8.26 14.05 9.28
CA ALA A 40 8.01 14.13 10.72
C ALA A 40 7.40 12.83 11.24
N LEU A 41 7.69 12.52 12.49
CA LEU A 41 7.07 11.44 13.24
C LEU A 41 6.49 12.00 14.54
N ALA A 42 5.29 11.55 14.88
CA ALA A 42 4.67 11.85 16.16
C ALA A 42 4.27 10.56 16.87
N VAL A 43 4.56 10.47 18.15
CA VAL A 43 4.22 9.34 19.01
C VAL A 43 3.61 9.88 20.31
N ASN A 44 2.82 9.05 20.99
CA ASN A 44 2.26 9.38 22.31
C ASN A 44 1.41 10.68 22.35
N THR A 45 0.68 10.97 21.26
CA THR A 45 -0.26 12.09 21.22
C THR A 45 -1.65 11.66 21.71
N ASP A 46 -2.46 12.61 22.16
CA ASP A 46 -3.86 12.34 22.56
C ASP A 46 -4.67 11.72 21.40
N TYR A 47 -4.37 12.14 20.17
CA TYR A 47 -4.99 11.57 18.98
C TYR A 47 -4.65 10.08 18.81
N LEU A 48 -3.37 9.70 18.97
CA LEU A 48 -2.94 8.29 18.88
C LEU A 48 -3.52 7.46 20.01
N GLN A 49 -3.59 7.98 21.24
CA GLN A 49 -4.26 7.30 22.37
C GLN A 49 -5.73 7.01 22.05
N LYS A 50 -6.44 7.97 21.44
CA LYS A 50 -7.83 7.75 20.98
C LYS A 50 -7.90 6.63 19.94
N ILE A 51 -6.98 6.60 18.96
CA ILE A 51 -6.93 5.54 17.94
C ILE A 51 -6.66 4.17 18.58
N GLU A 52 -5.78 4.06 19.55
CA GLU A 52 -5.53 2.82 20.31
C GLU A 52 -6.80 2.29 21.00
N VAL A 53 -7.61 3.17 21.58
CA VAL A 53 -8.91 2.79 22.16
C VAL A 53 -9.88 2.28 21.08
N TYR A 54 -9.87 2.87 19.89
CA TYR A 54 -10.68 2.39 18.77
C TYR A 54 -10.23 1.01 18.27
N MET A 55 -8.91 0.78 18.18
CA MET A 55 -8.36 -0.54 17.84
C MET A 55 -8.80 -1.61 18.85
N ASP A 56 -8.74 -1.31 20.16
CA ASP A 56 -9.23 -2.23 21.21
C ASP A 56 -10.71 -2.56 21.05
N TYR A 57 -11.54 -1.58 20.68
CA TYR A 57 -12.96 -1.81 20.38
C TYR A 57 -13.15 -2.83 19.25
N TRP A 58 -12.41 -2.68 18.13
CA TRP A 58 -12.51 -3.60 16.98
C TRP A 58 -11.98 -5.00 17.33
N ASN A 59 -10.90 -5.09 18.08
CA ASN A 59 -10.36 -6.36 18.57
C ASN A 59 -11.37 -7.12 19.42
N LYS A 60 -12.07 -6.44 20.32
CA LYS A 60 -13.16 -7.04 21.12
C LYS A 60 -14.35 -7.48 20.29
N LYS A 61 -14.59 -6.87 19.14
CA LYS A 61 -15.64 -7.27 18.18
C LYS A 61 -15.17 -8.35 17.21
N HIS A 62 -13.90 -8.79 17.27
CA HIS A 62 -13.30 -9.72 16.31
C HIS A 62 -13.45 -9.26 14.85
N TYR A 63 -13.39 -7.95 14.62
CA TYR A 63 -13.56 -7.34 13.31
C TYR A 63 -12.23 -6.91 12.73
N SER A 64 -11.93 -7.37 11.52
CA SER A 64 -10.77 -6.90 10.74
C SER A 64 -11.16 -6.79 9.26
N LEU A 65 -10.95 -5.62 8.68
CA LEU A 65 -11.14 -5.39 7.24
C LEU A 65 -10.16 -6.19 6.40
N MET A 66 -8.96 -6.44 6.93
CA MET A 66 -7.87 -7.10 6.21
C MET A 66 -7.77 -8.61 6.50
N SER A 67 -8.69 -9.19 7.25
CA SER A 67 -8.60 -10.60 7.69
C SER A 67 -8.54 -11.62 6.55
N SER A 68 -9.10 -11.30 5.39
CA SER A 68 -9.10 -12.15 4.20
C SER A 68 -7.87 -11.93 3.29
N MET A 69 -7.08 -10.89 3.53
CA MET A 69 -5.94 -10.56 2.68
C MET A 69 -4.73 -11.42 3.05
N LYS A 70 -4.09 -12.00 2.03
CA LYS A 70 -2.82 -12.68 2.22
C LYS A 70 -1.74 -11.68 2.58
N MET A 71 -0.90 -12.02 3.55
CA MET A 71 0.25 -11.20 3.91
C MET A 71 1.52 -11.77 3.26
N PRO A 72 2.40 -10.92 2.71
CA PRO A 72 3.70 -11.36 2.24
C PRO A 72 4.57 -11.82 3.42
N ILE A 73 5.42 -12.82 3.18
CA ILE A 73 6.53 -13.14 4.07
C ILE A 73 7.67 -12.20 3.69
N ILE A 74 8.07 -11.33 4.60
CA ILE A 74 9.05 -10.28 4.33
C ILE A 74 10.37 -10.61 5.03
N ASN A 75 11.45 -10.59 4.23
CA ASN A 75 12.82 -10.50 4.73
C ASN A 75 13.25 -9.03 4.65
N GLU A 76 13.61 -8.45 5.77
CA GLU A 76 13.96 -7.02 5.90
C GLU A 76 15.04 -6.55 4.91
N LYS A 77 15.91 -7.45 4.46
CA LYS A 77 16.97 -7.11 3.51
C LYS A 77 16.46 -6.78 2.10
N PHE A 78 15.27 -7.27 1.71
CA PHE A 78 14.76 -7.19 0.33
C PHE A 78 13.28 -6.79 0.27
N ILE A 79 12.84 -5.85 1.09
CA ILE A 79 11.42 -5.52 1.28
C ILE A 79 10.74 -5.17 -0.05
N LEU A 80 11.28 -4.20 -0.80
CA LEU A 80 10.71 -3.76 -2.07
C LEU A 80 10.53 -4.90 -3.06
N SER A 81 11.58 -5.69 -3.30
CA SER A 81 11.53 -6.77 -4.28
C SER A 81 10.48 -7.81 -3.94
N GLN A 82 10.38 -8.19 -2.67
CA GLN A 82 9.42 -9.19 -2.20
C GLN A 82 7.97 -8.70 -2.27
N ILE A 83 7.74 -7.41 -2.00
CA ILE A 83 6.41 -6.80 -2.16
C ILE A 83 6.01 -6.79 -3.64
N LEU A 84 6.90 -6.39 -4.54
CA LEU A 84 6.62 -6.37 -5.98
C LEU A 84 6.31 -7.78 -6.51
N GLU A 85 7.09 -8.79 -6.12
CA GLU A 85 6.84 -10.19 -6.46
C GLU A 85 5.51 -10.70 -5.88
N PHE A 86 5.23 -10.37 -4.62
CA PHE A 86 3.97 -10.74 -3.97
C PHE A 86 2.75 -10.17 -4.72
N VAL A 87 2.80 -8.90 -5.10
CA VAL A 87 1.72 -8.21 -5.82
C VAL A 87 1.46 -8.84 -7.19
N ILE A 88 2.52 -9.13 -7.96
CA ILE A 88 2.42 -9.82 -9.25
C ILE A 88 1.79 -11.21 -9.07
N ASN A 89 2.32 -12.01 -8.16
CA ASN A 89 1.86 -13.38 -7.94
C ASN A 89 0.40 -13.47 -7.48
N ASN A 90 -0.13 -12.43 -6.83
CA ASN A 90 -1.53 -12.37 -6.41
C ASN A 90 -2.41 -11.61 -7.40
N ASN A 91 -1.84 -11.07 -8.49
CA ASN A 91 -2.54 -10.21 -9.46
C ASN A 91 -3.34 -9.10 -8.77
N SER A 92 -2.71 -8.44 -7.79
CA SER A 92 -3.30 -7.39 -6.98
C SER A 92 -3.08 -6.03 -7.61
N ILE A 93 -3.99 -5.10 -7.33
CA ILE A 93 -3.79 -3.68 -7.64
C ILE A 93 -2.86 -3.07 -6.59
N VAL A 94 -1.97 -2.21 -7.06
CA VAL A 94 -1.09 -1.36 -6.22
C VAL A 94 -1.24 0.09 -6.62
N THR A 95 -0.95 0.97 -5.66
CA THR A 95 -0.77 2.40 -5.90
C THR A 95 0.69 2.75 -5.67
N ILE A 96 1.34 3.34 -6.67
CA ILE A 96 2.76 3.70 -6.65
C ILE A 96 2.91 5.21 -6.75
N ARG A 97 3.82 5.76 -5.94
CA ARG A 97 4.33 7.12 -6.08
C ARG A 97 5.81 7.06 -6.38
N SER A 98 6.24 7.76 -7.41
CA SER A 98 7.63 7.81 -7.83
C SER A 98 8.15 9.24 -7.94
N LEU A 99 9.46 9.39 -8.01
CA LEU A 99 10.12 10.68 -8.26
C LEU A 99 10.04 11.11 -9.72
N ASP A 100 9.70 10.19 -10.62
CA ASP A 100 9.60 10.45 -12.07
C ASP A 100 8.34 11.24 -12.43
N SER A 101 7.34 11.24 -11.56
CA SER A 101 6.04 11.85 -11.80
C SER A 101 5.43 12.36 -10.51
N ASP A 102 4.79 13.52 -10.57
CA ASP A 102 3.92 14.00 -9.49
C ASP A 102 2.60 13.21 -9.41
N ASN A 103 2.35 12.35 -10.39
CA ASN A 103 1.13 11.55 -10.45
C ASN A 103 1.20 10.35 -9.50
N ILE A 104 0.04 9.97 -9.02
CA ILE A 104 -0.19 8.73 -8.30
C ILE A 104 -0.66 7.72 -9.34
N GLU A 105 0.09 6.63 -9.51
CA GLU A 105 -0.25 5.61 -10.49
C GLU A 105 -0.82 4.39 -9.78
N THR A 106 -2.04 4.02 -10.14
CA THR A 106 -2.74 2.83 -9.60
C THR A 106 -2.96 1.81 -10.70
N GLY A 107 -2.66 0.54 -10.43
CA GLY A 107 -2.82 -0.49 -11.45
C GLY A 107 -2.21 -1.85 -11.11
N PHE A 108 -2.05 -2.65 -12.15
CA PHE A 108 -1.45 -3.98 -12.09
C PHE A 108 0.00 -3.93 -12.57
N ILE A 109 0.90 -4.56 -11.84
CA ILE A 109 2.27 -4.78 -12.34
C ILE A 109 2.20 -5.86 -13.42
N SER A 110 2.47 -5.48 -14.68
CA SER A 110 2.45 -6.39 -15.82
C SER A 110 3.81 -7.04 -16.08
N LYS A 111 4.89 -6.36 -15.72
CA LYS A 111 6.26 -6.84 -15.87
C LYS A 111 7.16 -6.24 -14.79
N LEU A 112 8.08 -7.07 -14.34
CA LEU A 112 9.13 -6.71 -13.40
C LEU A 112 10.47 -7.14 -13.98
N ASP A 113 11.42 -6.22 -14.11
CA ASP A 113 12.81 -6.52 -14.40
C ASP A 113 13.75 -6.03 -13.28
N ASN A 114 15.06 -6.06 -13.49
CA ASN A 114 16.02 -5.69 -12.44
C ASN A 114 15.88 -4.24 -12.00
N GLU A 115 15.59 -3.31 -12.92
CA GLU A 115 15.62 -1.87 -12.69
C GLU A 115 14.23 -1.23 -12.70
N THR A 116 13.26 -1.86 -13.38
CA THR A 116 11.98 -1.22 -13.67
C THR A 116 10.77 -2.08 -13.32
N VAL A 117 9.67 -1.37 -13.15
CA VAL A 117 8.31 -1.90 -13.02
C VAL A 117 7.49 -1.37 -14.18
N LEU A 118 6.78 -2.24 -14.88
CA LEU A 118 5.79 -1.86 -15.88
C LEU A 118 4.41 -1.98 -15.26
N LEU A 119 3.72 -0.87 -15.11
CA LEU A 119 2.41 -0.77 -14.46
C LEU A 119 1.33 -0.51 -15.50
N ARG A 120 0.34 -1.40 -15.58
CA ARG A 120 -0.89 -1.18 -16.35
C ARG A 120 -1.87 -0.39 -15.49
N CYS A 121 -1.99 0.90 -15.80
CA CYS A 121 -2.77 1.84 -14.99
C CYS A 121 -4.27 1.62 -15.17
N ILE A 122 -4.98 1.63 -14.04
CA ILE A 122 -6.43 1.52 -13.97
C ILE A 122 -7.04 2.88 -13.57
N ASN A 123 -8.07 3.29 -14.28
CA ASN A 123 -8.84 4.47 -13.90
C ASN A 123 -9.73 4.14 -12.70
N ILE A 124 -9.58 4.90 -11.62
CA ILE A 124 -10.32 4.70 -10.37
C ILE A 124 -11.82 5.04 -10.49
N GLU A 125 -12.21 5.86 -11.48
CA GLU A 125 -13.60 6.29 -11.65
C GLU A 125 -14.47 5.22 -12.33
N ASP A 126 -13.89 4.48 -13.30
CA ASP A 126 -14.64 3.52 -14.12
C ASP A 126 -14.04 2.10 -14.14
N ALA A 127 -12.97 1.88 -13.40
CA ALA A 127 -12.21 0.64 -13.31
C ALA A 127 -11.71 0.12 -14.67
N THR A 128 -11.37 1.02 -15.62
CA THR A 128 -10.83 0.63 -16.94
C THR A 128 -9.31 0.76 -16.98
N ILE A 129 -8.64 -0.13 -17.73
CA ILE A 129 -7.23 0.05 -18.07
C ILE A 129 -7.12 1.13 -19.14
N TYR A 130 -6.30 2.16 -18.89
CA TYR A 130 -6.18 3.29 -19.81
C TYR A 130 -4.76 3.56 -20.30
N ASN A 131 -3.74 3.11 -19.58
CA ASN A 131 -2.34 3.38 -19.91
C ASN A 131 -1.42 2.29 -19.38
N GLU A 132 -0.16 2.31 -19.82
CA GLU A 132 0.93 1.53 -19.26
C GLU A 132 2.12 2.45 -19.01
N VAL A 133 2.64 2.46 -17.80
CA VAL A 133 3.74 3.33 -17.36
C VAL A 133 4.92 2.50 -16.91
N LYS A 134 6.11 2.90 -17.35
CA LYS A 134 7.39 2.33 -16.90
C LYS A 134 7.95 3.18 -15.78
N ILE A 135 8.22 2.57 -14.63
CA ILE A 135 8.70 3.24 -13.42
C ILE A 135 10.06 2.64 -13.04
N LEU A 136 11.05 3.49 -12.77
CA LEU A 136 12.33 3.07 -12.20
C LEU A 136 12.14 2.68 -10.73
N LYS A 137 12.62 1.50 -10.32
CA LYS A 137 12.49 1.01 -8.94
C LYS A 137 13.13 1.96 -7.93
N ASP A 138 14.30 2.52 -8.28
CA ASP A 138 15.01 3.44 -7.41
C ASP A 138 14.24 4.75 -7.18
N ASN A 139 13.35 5.11 -8.08
CA ASN A 139 12.51 6.29 -7.97
C ASN A 139 11.20 6.06 -7.20
N ILE A 140 10.83 4.81 -6.96
CA ILE A 140 9.66 4.50 -6.14
C ILE A 140 9.93 4.89 -4.70
N TRP A 141 9.10 5.77 -4.15
CA TRP A 141 9.24 6.19 -2.76
C TRP A 141 8.07 5.78 -1.87
N LEU A 142 6.93 5.39 -2.46
CA LEU A 142 5.79 4.80 -1.76
C LEU A 142 5.12 3.75 -2.63
N ILE A 143 4.82 2.61 -2.04
CA ILE A 143 3.91 1.61 -2.57
C ILE A 143 2.80 1.37 -1.56
N GLU A 144 1.56 1.56 -1.98
CA GLU A 144 0.38 1.08 -1.27
C GLU A 144 -0.09 -0.23 -1.88
N PHE A 145 -0.26 -1.24 -1.07
CA PHE A 145 -0.75 -2.55 -1.46
C PHE A 145 -1.60 -3.18 -0.35
N ASN A 146 -2.30 -4.24 -0.65
CA ASN A 146 -3.26 -4.83 0.30
C ASN A 146 -4.14 -3.76 0.95
N SER A 147 -4.62 -2.79 0.16
CA SER A 147 -5.54 -1.78 0.65
C SER A 147 -6.98 -2.16 0.33
N ILE A 148 -7.89 -1.75 1.20
CA ILE A 148 -9.32 -1.96 1.00
C ILE A 148 -9.79 -1.27 -0.29
N GLU A 149 -9.29 -0.07 -0.57
CA GLU A 149 -9.64 0.67 -1.78
C GLU A 149 -9.22 -0.09 -3.04
N ASN A 150 -7.99 -0.59 -3.08
CA ASN A 150 -7.47 -1.36 -4.21
C ASN A 150 -8.19 -2.71 -4.38
N ASP A 151 -8.61 -3.35 -3.29
CA ASP A 151 -9.36 -4.61 -3.34
C ASP A 151 -10.78 -4.39 -3.89
N VAL A 152 -11.46 -3.34 -3.46
CA VAL A 152 -12.77 -2.95 -4.00
C VAL A 152 -12.67 -2.55 -5.47
N LEU A 153 -11.62 -1.83 -5.87
CA LEU A 153 -11.37 -1.47 -7.27
C LEU A 153 -11.10 -2.73 -8.12
N LEU A 154 -10.35 -3.70 -7.59
CA LEU A 154 -10.13 -5.00 -8.24
C LEU A 154 -11.44 -5.76 -8.43
N TYR A 155 -12.32 -5.74 -7.44
CA TYR A 155 -13.64 -6.34 -7.55
C TYR A 155 -14.49 -5.65 -8.64
N ALA A 156 -14.50 -4.32 -8.70
CA ALA A 156 -15.18 -3.55 -9.73
C ALA A 156 -14.63 -3.90 -11.13
N TYR A 157 -13.30 -3.89 -11.30
CA TYR A 157 -12.62 -4.28 -12.54
C TYR A 157 -13.04 -5.66 -13.06
N LYS A 158 -13.19 -6.64 -12.16
CA LYS A 158 -13.58 -8.01 -12.49
C LYS A 158 -15.08 -8.17 -12.84
N ASN A 159 -15.95 -7.29 -12.36
CA ASN A 159 -17.40 -7.47 -12.40
C ASN A 159 -18.15 -6.50 -13.32
N LEU A 160 -17.60 -5.32 -13.61
CA LEU A 160 -18.24 -4.35 -14.51
C LEU A 160 -18.23 -4.75 -15.99
N ARG A 161 -17.46 -5.77 -16.38
CA ARG A 161 -17.25 -6.19 -17.77
C ARG A 161 -17.70 -7.62 -18.06
N LYS A 162 -18.65 -8.11 -17.30
CA LYS A 162 -19.29 -9.40 -17.58
C LYS A 162 -20.49 -9.22 -18.50
#